data_8217be9d1556dfcce0d03cbb296a0f15
#
_entry.id   8217be9d1556dfcce0d03cbb296a0f15
#
_cell.length_a   1.000
_cell.length_b   1.000
_cell.length_c   1.000
_cell.angle_alpha   90.00
_cell.angle_beta   90.00
_cell.angle_gamma   90.00
#
_symmetry.space_group_name_H-M   'P 1'
#
loop_
_entity.id
_entity.type
_entity.pdbx_description
1 polymer ?
#
loop_
_entity_poly.entity_id
_entity_poly.type
_entity_poly.pdbx_seq_one_letter_code
_entity_poly.pdbx_strand_id
1 'polypeptide(L)'
;MPDGKLIGTNYIPPDHIAKVTGRAKYAEDFRADGMLFAKLLLSPMPHARVRGIDTSAALAIPGVKAILTADEVPDLNGAEKALTNEPLYAGEPILAVAAINEETAATAIEAIQLDLEPLPFVVDPLDSLRPGGPNAR
;
A
#
# COMPACT_ATOMS: atom_id res chain seq x y z
N MET A 1 -33.08 13.62 28.50
CA MET A 1 -32.26 12.73 27.65
C MET A 1 -32.50 11.32 28.15
N PRO A 2 -32.72 10.32 27.30
CA PRO A 2 -32.82 8.95 27.80
C PRO A 2 -31.51 8.58 28.48
N ASP A 3 -31.60 8.07 29.70
CA ASP A 3 -30.45 7.60 30.46
C ASP A 3 -29.69 6.55 29.64
N GLY A 4 -28.49 6.91 29.17
CA GLY A 4 -27.64 5.99 28.44
C GLY A 4 -27.22 4.85 29.36
N LYS A 5 -27.69 3.65 29.10
CA LYS A 5 -27.42 2.44 29.93
C LYS A 5 -25.93 2.11 30.13
N LEU A 6 -25.06 2.76 29.33
CA LEU A 6 -23.60 2.52 29.36
C LEU A 6 -22.81 3.66 30.02
N ILE A 7 -23.45 4.82 30.28
CA ILE A 7 -22.76 5.96 30.88
C ILE A 7 -22.49 5.66 32.36
N GLY A 8 -21.24 5.79 32.77
CA GLY A 8 -20.81 5.54 34.16
C GLY A 8 -20.70 4.07 34.54
N THR A 9 -20.77 3.14 33.59
CA THR A 9 -20.58 1.71 33.84
C THR A 9 -19.35 1.17 33.08
N ASN A 10 -18.67 0.20 33.67
CA ASN A 10 -17.60 -0.54 33.02
C ASN A 10 -18.23 -1.56 32.06
N TYR A 11 -18.30 -1.21 30.76
CA TYR A 11 -18.78 -2.11 29.73
C TYR A 11 -17.66 -3.01 29.25
N ILE A 12 -17.87 -4.31 29.30
CA ILE A 12 -16.95 -5.32 28.72
C ILE A 12 -17.45 -5.67 27.33
N PRO A 13 -16.70 -5.30 26.24
CA PRO A 13 -17.08 -5.68 24.88
C PRO A 13 -17.21 -7.20 24.72
N PRO A 14 -18.15 -7.71 23.90
CA PRO A 14 -18.33 -9.15 23.70
C PRO A 14 -17.08 -9.88 23.21
N ASP A 15 -16.20 -9.19 22.48
CA ASP A 15 -14.97 -9.68 21.90
C ASP A 15 -13.75 -9.53 22.83
N HIS A 16 -13.92 -8.96 24.02
CA HIS A 16 -12.85 -8.64 24.95
C HIS A 16 -12.01 -9.87 25.31
N ILE A 17 -12.67 -10.97 25.68
CA ILE A 17 -12.00 -12.22 26.07
C ILE A 17 -11.20 -12.80 24.89
N ALA A 18 -11.76 -12.77 23.68
CA ALA A 18 -11.08 -13.26 22.50
C ALA A 18 -9.82 -12.44 22.18
N LYS A 19 -9.88 -11.11 22.37
CA LYS A 19 -8.73 -10.21 22.17
C LYS A 19 -7.62 -10.46 23.20
N VAL A 20 -7.94 -10.44 24.48
CA VAL A 20 -6.92 -10.58 25.55
C VAL A 20 -6.33 -11.98 25.65
N THR A 21 -7.00 -13.00 25.11
CA THR A 21 -6.51 -14.38 25.08
C THR A 21 -5.84 -14.76 23.75
N GLY A 22 -5.74 -13.83 22.78
CA GLY A 22 -5.17 -14.11 21.46
C GLY A 22 -6.03 -15.00 20.57
N ARG A 23 -7.31 -15.20 20.90
CA ARG A 23 -8.25 -15.98 20.07
C ARG A 23 -8.96 -15.15 19.01
N ALA A 24 -8.98 -13.81 19.16
CA ALA A 24 -9.49 -12.93 18.11
C ALA A 24 -8.62 -13.06 16.88
N LYS A 25 -9.27 -13.20 15.71
CA LYS A 25 -8.58 -13.27 14.42
C LYS A 25 -8.84 -11.98 13.64
N TYR A 26 -7.77 -11.43 13.10
CA TYR A 26 -7.77 -10.27 12.20
C TYR A 26 -7.44 -10.74 10.77
N ALA A 27 -7.48 -9.84 9.80
CA ALA A 27 -7.30 -10.19 8.39
C ALA A 27 -6.01 -11.01 8.13
N GLU A 28 -4.90 -10.66 8.79
CA GLU A 28 -3.61 -11.32 8.63
C GLU A 28 -3.51 -12.70 9.30
N ASP A 29 -4.46 -13.05 10.18
CA ASP A 29 -4.48 -14.34 10.86
C ASP A 29 -5.21 -15.43 10.05
N PHE A 30 -5.92 -15.03 9.00
CA PHE A 30 -6.61 -15.99 8.13
C PHE A 30 -5.63 -16.60 7.13
N ARG A 31 -5.75 -17.90 6.92
CA ARG A 31 -4.96 -18.68 5.96
C ARG A 31 -5.90 -19.53 5.13
N ALA A 32 -5.59 -19.68 3.85
CA ALA A 32 -6.27 -20.56 2.92
C ALA A 32 -5.24 -21.40 2.15
N ASP A 33 -5.63 -22.58 1.72
CA ASP A 33 -4.76 -23.45 0.92
C ASP A 33 -4.42 -22.74 -0.41
N GLY A 34 -3.12 -22.66 -0.72
CA GLY A 34 -2.63 -21.99 -1.91
C GLY A 34 -2.67 -20.45 -1.85
N MET A 35 -2.89 -19.85 -0.67
CA MET A 35 -2.86 -18.40 -0.49
C MET A 35 -1.50 -17.83 -0.92
N LEU A 36 -1.56 -16.72 -1.64
CA LEU A 36 -0.37 -15.95 -2.00
C LEU A 36 -0.22 -14.75 -1.04
N PHE A 37 1.02 -14.31 -0.93
CA PHE A 37 1.40 -13.12 -0.18
C PHE A 37 1.73 -11.99 -1.15
N ALA A 38 1.12 -10.85 -0.95
CA ALA A 38 1.37 -9.68 -1.78
C ALA A 38 2.21 -8.65 -1.03
N LYS A 39 3.19 -8.05 -1.76
CA LYS A 39 3.93 -6.87 -1.30
C LYS A 39 3.87 -5.78 -2.36
N LEU A 40 3.88 -4.54 -1.89
CA LEU A 40 3.83 -3.36 -2.74
C LEU A 40 5.23 -2.77 -2.89
N LEU A 41 5.60 -2.40 -4.12
CA LEU A 41 6.72 -1.50 -4.36
C LEU A 41 6.20 -0.07 -4.24
N LEU A 42 6.75 0.65 -3.27
CA LEU A 42 6.35 2.00 -2.93
C LEU A 42 7.31 3.03 -3.53
N SER A 43 6.79 4.21 -3.86
CA SER A 43 7.62 5.31 -4.33
C SER A 43 8.57 5.80 -3.22
N PRO A 44 9.89 5.90 -3.51
CA PRO A 44 10.83 6.54 -2.61
C PRO A 44 10.80 8.07 -2.71
N MET A 45 10.07 8.61 -3.68
CA MET A 45 10.04 10.04 -4.03
C MET A 45 8.70 10.69 -3.70
N PRO A 46 8.70 11.99 -3.31
CA PRO A 46 7.45 12.72 -3.02
C PRO A 46 6.61 13.00 -4.27
N HIS A 47 7.23 13.13 -5.44
CA HIS A 47 6.55 13.27 -6.73
C HIS A 47 7.50 12.80 -7.83
N ALA A 48 7.05 11.85 -8.62
CA ALA A 48 7.85 11.28 -9.71
C ALA A 48 6.94 10.74 -10.82
N ARG A 49 7.54 10.45 -11.96
CA ARG A 49 6.91 9.70 -13.04
C ARG A 49 7.70 8.43 -13.31
N VAL A 50 7.01 7.30 -13.37
CA VAL A 50 7.61 6.03 -13.75
C VAL A 50 7.92 6.06 -15.25
N ARG A 51 9.20 5.96 -15.61
CA ARG A 51 9.68 5.92 -17.00
C ARG A 51 9.86 4.49 -17.48
N GLY A 52 10.16 3.59 -16.58
CA GLY A 52 10.33 2.18 -16.88
C GLY A 52 10.35 1.32 -15.64
N ILE A 53 9.93 0.08 -15.81
CA ILE A 53 9.97 -0.96 -14.77
C ILE A 53 10.57 -2.21 -15.41
N ASP A 54 11.68 -2.70 -14.86
CA ASP A 54 12.22 -4.01 -15.24
C ASP A 54 11.93 -5.02 -14.13
N THR A 55 11.04 -5.94 -14.42
CA THR A 55 10.60 -7.01 -13.52
C THR A 55 11.25 -8.36 -13.83
N SER A 56 12.13 -8.44 -14.83
CA SER A 56 12.67 -9.70 -15.35
C SER A 56 13.41 -10.52 -14.27
N ALA A 57 14.22 -9.85 -13.47
CA ALA A 57 14.95 -10.48 -12.36
C ALA A 57 14.00 -10.99 -11.27
N ALA A 58 12.95 -10.22 -10.93
CA ALA A 58 11.95 -10.60 -9.93
C ALA A 58 11.11 -11.80 -10.39
N LEU A 59 10.69 -11.83 -11.66
CA LEU A 59 9.95 -12.94 -12.25
C LEU A 59 10.75 -14.24 -12.33
N ALA A 60 12.08 -14.16 -12.38
CA ALA A 60 12.95 -15.32 -12.38
C ALA A 60 13.10 -15.98 -10.99
N ILE A 61 12.67 -15.31 -9.91
CA ILE A 61 12.77 -15.84 -8.55
C ILE A 61 11.73 -16.97 -8.34
N PRO A 62 12.17 -18.19 -7.96
CA PRO A 62 11.27 -19.28 -7.68
C PRO A 62 10.26 -18.93 -6.58
N GLY A 63 8.97 -19.10 -6.89
CA GLY A 63 7.89 -18.78 -5.93
C GLY A 63 7.20 -17.45 -6.19
N VAL A 64 7.73 -16.57 -7.00
CA VAL A 64 6.99 -15.42 -7.54
C VAL A 64 5.93 -15.94 -8.52
N LYS A 65 4.70 -15.45 -8.38
CA LYS A 65 3.54 -15.91 -9.16
C LYS A 65 3.03 -14.87 -10.13
N ALA A 66 3.03 -13.60 -9.71
CA ALA A 66 2.58 -12.49 -10.56
C ALA A 66 3.20 -11.17 -10.07
N ILE A 67 3.31 -10.23 -11.00
CA ILE A 67 3.57 -8.82 -10.72
C ILE A 67 2.48 -8.06 -11.43
N LEU A 68 1.82 -7.15 -10.71
CA LEU A 68 0.75 -6.30 -11.21
C LEU A 68 1.24 -4.86 -11.25
N THR A 69 1.18 -4.24 -12.40
CA THR A 69 1.52 -2.82 -12.62
C THR A 69 0.27 -1.94 -12.69
N ALA A 70 0.46 -0.63 -12.63
CA ALA A 70 -0.65 0.32 -12.71
C ALA A 70 -1.44 0.24 -14.03
N ASP A 71 -0.78 -0.14 -15.13
CA ASP A 71 -1.40 -0.26 -16.46
C ASP A 71 -2.35 -1.47 -16.57
N GLU A 72 -2.15 -2.47 -15.71
CA GLU A 72 -2.96 -3.69 -15.67
C GLU A 72 -4.15 -3.58 -14.72
N VAL A 73 -4.18 -2.54 -13.87
CA VAL A 73 -5.32 -2.29 -12.96
C VAL A 73 -6.49 -1.75 -13.76
N PRO A 74 -7.65 -2.43 -13.73
CA PRO A 74 -8.83 -1.96 -14.46
C PRO A 74 -9.31 -0.60 -13.95
N ASP A 75 -9.87 0.21 -14.84
CA ASP A 75 -10.55 1.44 -14.45
C ASP A 75 -11.85 1.09 -13.69
N LEU A 76 -11.92 1.49 -12.44
CA LEU A 76 -13.05 1.24 -11.53
C LEU A 76 -14.06 2.40 -11.54
N ASN A 77 -14.37 2.97 -12.72
CA ASN A 77 -15.39 4.01 -12.91
C ASN A 77 -15.16 5.26 -12.03
N GLY A 78 -13.93 5.74 -12.00
CA GLY A 78 -13.55 6.96 -11.27
C GLY A 78 -13.19 6.73 -9.80
N ALA A 79 -13.10 5.48 -9.34
CA ALA A 79 -12.47 5.17 -8.07
C ALA A 79 -10.95 5.41 -8.16
N GLU A 80 -10.35 5.80 -7.05
CA GLU A 80 -8.91 5.99 -6.96
C GLU A 80 -8.18 4.67 -7.25
N LYS A 81 -7.20 4.72 -8.15
CA LYS A 81 -6.41 3.54 -8.50
C LYS A 81 -5.51 3.14 -7.35
N ALA A 82 -5.44 1.84 -7.07
CA ALA A 82 -4.57 1.30 -6.04
C ALA A 82 -3.06 1.37 -6.38
N LEU A 83 -2.73 1.46 -7.66
CA LEU A 83 -1.36 1.57 -8.19
C LEU A 83 -1.28 2.75 -9.16
N THR A 84 -0.11 3.42 -9.20
CA THR A 84 0.08 4.61 -10.03
C THR A 84 1.41 4.60 -10.78
N ASN A 85 1.43 5.19 -11.98
CA ASN A 85 2.64 5.49 -12.74
C ASN A 85 3.18 6.92 -12.48
N GLU A 86 2.45 7.71 -11.70
CA GLU A 86 2.87 9.06 -11.28
C GLU A 86 2.58 9.23 -9.78
N PRO A 87 3.46 8.68 -8.90
CA PRO A 87 3.28 8.82 -7.47
C PRO A 87 3.39 10.28 -7.03
N LEU A 88 2.44 10.69 -6.18
CA LEU A 88 2.25 12.06 -5.68
C LEU A 88 2.77 12.25 -4.26
N TYR A 89 3.18 11.17 -3.60
CA TYR A 89 3.81 11.19 -2.26
C TYR A 89 4.74 10.01 -2.08
N ALA A 90 5.72 10.18 -1.19
CA ALA A 90 6.61 9.07 -0.81
C ALA A 90 5.81 7.99 -0.08
N GLY A 91 5.92 6.75 -0.55
CA GLY A 91 5.14 5.62 -0.04
C GLY A 91 3.91 5.28 -0.88
N GLU A 92 3.60 6.01 -1.95
CA GLU A 92 2.50 5.66 -2.85
C GLU A 92 2.82 4.39 -3.63
N PRO A 93 1.88 3.42 -3.73
CA PRO A 93 2.12 2.16 -4.40
C PRO A 93 2.26 2.30 -5.92
N ILE A 94 3.33 1.72 -6.48
CA ILE A 94 3.62 1.71 -7.92
C ILE A 94 3.22 0.38 -8.54
N LEU A 95 3.57 -0.73 -7.89
CA LEU A 95 3.23 -2.08 -8.35
C LEU A 95 3.07 -3.04 -7.16
N ALA A 96 2.48 -4.20 -7.43
CA ALA A 96 2.31 -5.28 -6.47
C ALA A 96 2.98 -6.56 -6.95
N VAL A 97 3.66 -7.27 -6.06
CA VAL A 97 4.22 -8.61 -6.29
C VAL A 97 3.43 -9.63 -5.49
N ALA A 98 3.03 -10.74 -6.10
CA ALA A 98 2.43 -11.88 -5.45
C ALA A 98 3.37 -13.09 -5.48
N ALA A 99 3.63 -13.68 -4.31
CA ALA A 99 4.52 -14.83 -4.15
C ALA A 99 3.96 -15.86 -3.15
N ILE A 100 4.60 -17.01 -3.08
CA ILE A 100 4.19 -18.14 -2.21
C ILE A 100 4.37 -17.85 -0.71
N ASN A 101 5.22 -16.89 -0.35
CA ASN A 101 5.45 -16.43 1.02
C ASN A 101 5.93 -14.98 1.02
N GLU A 102 5.96 -14.36 2.20
CA GLU A 102 6.32 -12.95 2.38
C GLU A 102 7.80 -12.67 2.05
N GLU A 103 8.70 -13.58 2.40
CA GLU A 103 10.15 -13.45 2.15
C GLU A 103 10.44 -13.41 0.65
N THR A 104 9.82 -14.34 -0.11
CA THR A 104 9.95 -14.35 -1.57
C THR A 104 9.39 -13.09 -2.20
N ALA A 105 8.25 -12.58 -1.71
CA ALA A 105 7.67 -11.33 -2.19
C ALA A 105 8.58 -10.14 -1.89
N ALA A 106 9.22 -10.08 -0.71
CA ALA A 106 10.16 -9.03 -0.34
C ALA A 106 11.40 -9.06 -1.23
N THR A 107 12.02 -10.24 -1.40
CA THR A 107 13.19 -10.43 -2.29
C THR A 107 12.87 -10.01 -3.73
N ALA A 108 11.67 -10.33 -4.20
CA ALA A 108 11.23 -9.95 -5.54
C ALA A 108 11.10 -8.41 -5.69
N ILE A 109 10.56 -7.72 -4.68
CA ILE A 109 10.50 -6.24 -4.66
C ILE A 109 11.92 -5.64 -4.79
N GLU A 110 12.90 -6.18 -4.07
CA GLU A 110 14.29 -5.70 -4.11
C GLU A 110 14.99 -5.95 -5.46
N ALA A 111 14.55 -6.97 -6.20
CA ALA A 111 15.09 -7.31 -7.51
C ALA A 111 14.52 -6.46 -8.65
N ILE A 112 13.42 -5.72 -8.43
CA ILE A 112 12.80 -4.86 -9.44
C ILE A 112 13.63 -3.59 -9.63
N GLN A 113 13.94 -3.28 -10.89
CA GLN A 113 14.58 -2.02 -11.24
C GLN A 113 13.51 -1.01 -11.68
N LEU A 114 13.51 0.14 -11.03
CA LEU A 114 12.56 1.21 -11.25
C LEU A 114 13.29 2.45 -11.76
N ASP A 115 12.91 2.92 -12.96
CA ASP A 115 13.37 4.18 -13.52
C ASP A 115 12.33 5.28 -13.22
N LEU A 116 12.72 6.25 -12.39
CA LEU A 116 11.88 7.35 -11.94
C LEU A 116 12.43 8.69 -12.40
N GLU A 117 11.59 9.46 -13.07
CA GLU A 117 11.84 10.88 -13.34
C GLU A 117 11.31 11.72 -12.18
N PRO A 118 12.18 12.45 -11.45
CA PRO A 118 11.73 13.38 -10.42
C PRO A 118 10.87 14.50 -11.02
N LEU A 119 9.75 14.80 -10.38
CA LEU A 119 8.88 15.92 -10.72
C LEU A 119 8.90 16.97 -9.62
N PRO A 120 8.55 18.23 -9.92
CA PRO A 120 8.45 19.29 -8.91
C PRO A 120 7.48 18.89 -7.79
N PHE A 121 7.84 19.16 -6.55
CA PHE A 121 7.01 18.90 -5.39
C PHE A 121 7.18 19.97 -4.31
N VAL A 122 6.20 20.07 -3.42
CA VAL A 122 6.23 20.94 -2.24
C VAL A 122 5.95 20.09 -1.02
N VAL A 123 6.86 20.09 -0.06
CA VAL A 123 6.74 19.34 1.20
C VAL A 123 6.22 20.23 2.32
N ASP A 124 6.65 21.49 2.36
CA ASP A 124 6.16 22.46 3.35
C ASP A 124 4.84 23.09 2.85
N PRO A 125 3.71 22.83 3.52
CA PRO A 125 2.42 23.42 3.13
C PRO A 125 2.41 24.96 3.19
N LEU A 126 3.25 25.59 4.01
CA LEU A 126 3.33 27.03 4.09
C LEU A 126 3.94 27.64 2.83
N ASP A 127 4.84 26.94 2.16
CA ASP A 127 5.40 27.40 0.90
C ASP A 127 4.34 27.45 -0.21
N SER A 128 3.42 26.47 -0.24
CA SER A 128 2.31 26.44 -1.19
C SER A 128 1.25 27.53 -0.92
N LEU A 129 1.10 27.94 0.35
CA LEU A 129 0.10 28.94 0.76
C LEU A 129 0.58 30.38 0.55
N ARG A 130 1.86 30.62 0.30
CA ARG A 130 2.40 31.99 0.03
C ARG A 130 1.85 32.53 -1.29
N PRO A 131 1.59 33.85 -1.39
CA PRO A 131 1.24 34.48 -2.67
C PRO A 131 2.31 34.17 -3.73
N GLY A 132 1.91 33.58 -4.86
CA GLY A 132 2.83 33.13 -5.91
C GLY A 132 3.65 31.87 -5.56
N GLY A 133 3.33 31.22 -4.47
CA GLY A 133 3.94 29.94 -4.10
C GLY A 133 3.63 28.83 -5.12
N PRO A 134 4.49 27.79 -5.19
CA PRO A 134 4.27 26.67 -6.10
C PRO A 134 3.03 25.87 -5.68
N ASN A 135 2.33 25.32 -6.66
CA ASN A 135 1.28 24.33 -6.38
C ASN A 135 1.91 23.07 -5.78
N ALA A 136 1.22 22.45 -4.86
CA ALA A 136 1.66 21.18 -4.26
C ALA A 136 1.68 20.02 -5.28
N ARG A 137 0.96 20.18 -6.39
CA ARG A 137 0.81 19.25 -7.51
C ARG A 137 0.72 20.01 -8.83
#